data_4a5b5dbb333a413fee064420e5947a5f
#
_entry.id   4a5b5dbb333a413fee064420e5947a5f
#
_cell.length_a   1.000
_cell.length_b   1.000
_cell.length_c   1.000
_cell.angle_alpha   90.00
_cell.angle_beta   90.00
_cell.angle_gamma   90.00
#
_symmetry.space_group_name_H-M   'P 1'
#
loop_
_entity.id
_entity.type
_entity.pdbx_description
1 polymer ?
#
loop_
_entity_poly.entity_id
_entity_poly.type
_entity_poly.pdbx_seq_one_letter_code
_entity_poly.pdbx_strand_id
1 'polypeptide(L)'
;MNSPADDSSAADALRKSLESSPFAAVTPGSTPTAHDIWGAVGGPRGLVESLLPGASFLLVYSLTQSLLWSVAAPVAVSIGFIVTRLIQRSPIQPALVGFLGIMASAAVAVLSGRPENNFVLGLWVNGISLAVLLVSVLLGRPLIGVIAGLLTSDPLWHR
;
A
#
# COMPACT_ATOMS: atom_id res chain seq x y z
N MET A 1 -26.01 -5.20 -30.44
CA MET A 1 -25.06 -4.69 -31.45
C MET A 1 -24.37 -3.51 -30.83
N ASN A 2 -23.20 -3.74 -30.13
CA ASN A 2 -22.39 -2.65 -29.54
C ASN A 2 -21.72 -1.91 -30.68
N SER A 3 -21.81 -0.57 -30.66
CA SER A 3 -21.21 0.29 -31.68
C SER A 3 -19.68 0.30 -31.50
N PRO A 4 -18.87 0.27 -32.60
CA PRO A 4 -17.39 0.33 -32.51
C PRO A 4 -16.87 1.60 -31.81
N ALA A 5 -17.71 2.63 -31.67
CA ALA A 5 -17.38 3.88 -30.96
C ALA A 5 -17.36 3.72 -29.41
N ASP A 6 -18.10 2.74 -28.88
CA ASP A 6 -18.14 2.49 -27.42
C ASP A 6 -16.88 1.73 -26.95
N ASP A 7 -16.36 0.83 -27.79
CA ASP A 7 -15.14 0.08 -27.50
C ASP A 7 -13.88 0.98 -27.54
N SER A 8 -13.85 1.98 -28.43
CA SER A 8 -12.72 2.92 -28.49
C SER A 8 -12.68 3.85 -27.29
N SER A 9 -13.84 4.32 -26.81
CA SER A 9 -13.92 5.21 -25.65
C SER A 9 -13.53 4.48 -24.35
N ALA A 10 -13.91 3.22 -24.21
CA ALA A 10 -13.52 2.38 -23.06
C ALA A 10 -12.01 2.07 -23.08
N ALA A 11 -11.45 1.78 -24.25
CA ALA A 11 -10.02 1.54 -24.40
C ALA A 11 -9.18 2.80 -24.09
N ASP A 12 -9.63 3.98 -24.52
CA ASP A 12 -8.96 5.24 -24.23
C ASP A 12 -9.05 5.62 -22.73
N ALA A 13 -10.20 5.38 -22.09
CA ALA A 13 -10.35 5.58 -20.66
C ALA A 13 -9.45 4.62 -19.86
N LEU A 14 -9.35 3.37 -20.28
CA LEU A 14 -8.47 2.37 -19.65
C LEU A 14 -6.99 2.76 -19.82
N ARG A 15 -6.60 3.19 -21.02
CA ARG A 15 -5.24 3.65 -21.33
C ARG A 15 -4.85 4.86 -20.47
N LYS A 16 -5.73 5.83 -20.34
CA LYS A 16 -5.54 7.01 -19.50
C LYS A 16 -5.45 6.65 -18.02
N SER A 17 -6.22 5.67 -17.55
CA SER A 17 -6.13 5.19 -16.16
C SER A 17 -4.82 4.43 -15.90
N LEU A 18 -4.32 3.67 -16.87
CA LEU A 18 -3.03 2.99 -16.80
C LEU A 18 -1.87 3.98 -16.82
N GLU A 19 -1.91 5.00 -17.69
CA GLU A 19 -0.91 6.07 -17.77
C GLU A 19 -0.83 6.91 -16.50
N SER A 20 -1.92 7.03 -15.75
CA SER A 20 -1.97 7.71 -14.44
C SER A 20 -1.64 6.79 -13.26
N SER A 21 -1.40 5.51 -13.50
CA SER A 21 -1.08 4.53 -12.47
C SER A 21 0.39 4.66 -12.04
N PRO A 22 0.73 4.40 -10.77
CA PRO A 22 2.14 4.32 -10.31
C PRO A 22 2.97 3.28 -11.07
N PHE A 23 2.32 2.38 -11.78
CA PHE A 23 2.93 1.31 -12.58
C PHE A 23 3.09 1.68 -14.05
N ALA A 24 2.70 2.88 -14.49
CA ALA A 24 2.85 3.34 -15.87
C ALA A 24 4.31 3.38 -16.35
N ALA A 25 5.25 3.50 -15.42
CA ALA A 25 6.69 3.48 -15.71
C ALA A 25 7.25 2.07 -15.95
N VAL A 26 6.47 1.00 -15.69
CA VAL A 26 6.90 -0.38 -15.88
C VAL A 26 6.51 -0.83 -17.29
N THR A 27 7.45 -0.73 -18.22
CA THR A 27 7.26 -1.26 -19.58
C THR A 27 7.21 -2.80 -19.53
N PRO A 28 6.21 -3.46 -20.12
CA PRO A 28 6.16 -4.92 -20.17
C PRO A 28 7.46 -5.48 -20.80
N GLY A 29 8.16 -6.35 -20.06
CA GLY A 29 9.40 -6.98 -20.50
C GLY A 29 10.70 -6.26 -20.10
N SER A 30 10.63 -5.11 -19.42
CA SER A 30 11.81 -4.49 -18.80
C SER A 30 11.95 -4.91 -17.33
N THR A 31 13.17 -5.17 -16.89
CA THR A 31 13.45 -5.34 -15.45
C THR A 31 13.28 -3.98 -14.77
N PRO A 32 12.44 -3.87 -13.72
CA PRO A 32 12.26 -2.60 -13.00
C PRO A 32 13.60 -2.08 -12.49
N THR A 33 13.91 -0.84 -12.77
CA THR A 33 15.11 -0.20 -12.23
C THR A 33 14.90 0.19 -10.76
N ALA A 34 15.99 0.40 -10.01
CA ALA A 34 15.90 0.89 -8.64
C ALA A 34 15.13 2.23 -8.54
N HIS A 35 15.20 3.05 -9.60
CA HIS A 35 14.47 4.30 -9.71
C HIS A 35 12.94 4.08 -9.83
N ASP A 36 12.52 3.08 -10.61
CA ASP A 36 11.10 2.76 -10.79
C ASP A 36 10.49 2.23 -9.48
N ILE A 37 11.24 1.37 -8.76
CA ILE A 37 10.86 0.87 -7.44
C ILE A 37 10.76 2.03 -6.44
N TRP A 38 11.72 2.95 -6.45
CA TRP A 38 11.72 4.12 -5.59
C TRP A 38 10.50 5.03 -5.86
N GLY A 39 10.16 5.24 -7.13
CA GLY A 39 8.95 5.96 -7.53
C GLY A 39 7.66 5.27 -7.08
N ALA A 40 7.59 3.94 -7.21
CA ALA A 40 6.42 3.14 -6.83
C ALA A 40 6.14 3.17 -5.31
N VAL A 41 7.18 3.26 -4.47
CA VAL A 41 7.07 3.43 -3.01
C VAL A 41 6.65 4.87 -2.63
N GLY A 42 6.58 5.79 -3.60
CA GLY A 42 6.25 7.20 -3.36
C GLY A 42 7.44 8.06 -2.97
N GLY A 43 8.66 7.58 -3.27
CA GLY A 43 9.91 8.29 -2.98
C GLY A 43 10.16 8.50 -1.48
N PRO A 44 11.00 9.49 -1.09
CA PRO A 44 11.32 9.76 0.31
C PRO A 44 10.09 10.18 1.12
N ARG A 45 9.13 10.83 0.47
CA ARG A 45 7.87 11.24 1.10
C ARG A 45 7.01 10.03 1.49
N GLY A 46 6.81 9.08 0.56
CA GLY A 46 6.05 7.86 0.84
C GLY A 46 6.70 7.04 1.96
N LEU A 47 8.03 6.99 2.00
CA LEU A 47 8.78 6.34 3.07
C LEU A 47 8.53 7.01 4.43
N VAL A 48 8.59 8.35 4.51
CA VAL A 48 8.29 9.09 5.74
C VAL A 48 6.83 8.87 6.17
N GLU A 49 5.88 8.98 5.24
CA GLU A 49 4.46 8.75 5.53
C GLU A 49 4.19 7.33 6.07
N SER A 50 4.94 6.32 5.63
CA SER A 50 4.78 4.93 6.09
C SER A 50 5.46 4.65 7.43
N LEU A 51 6.59 5.27 7.72
CA LEU A 51 7.36 5.02 8.93
C LEU A 51 6.95 5.91 10.12
N LEU A 52 6.55 7.16 9.85
CA LEU A 52 6.33 8.16 10.89
C LEU A 52 5.23 7.78 11.89
N PRO A 53 4.10 7.16 11.51
CA PRO A 53 3.10 6.72 12.49
C PRO A 53 3.64 5.68 13.47
N GLY A 54 4.38 4.68 12.97
CA GLY A 54 4.99 3.66 13.83
C GLY A 54 6.07 4.25 14.73
N ALA A 55 6.92 5.12 14.20
CA ALA A 55 7.97 5.81 14.98
C ALA A 55 7.35 6.72 16.04
N SER A 56 6.25 7.42 15.74
CA SER A 56 5.56 8.27 16.73
C SER A 56 4.98 7.46 17.88
N PHE A 57 4.43 6.26 17.60
CA PHE A 57 3.99 5.33 18.65
C PHE A 57 5.14 4.96 19.60
N LEU A 58 6.25 4.48 19.04
CA LEU A 58 7.41 4.05 19.82
C LEU A 58 8.00 5.20 20.64
N LEU A 59 8.13 6.38 20.04
CA LEU A 59 8.67 7.56 20.72
C LEU A 59 7.79 7.97 21.91
N VAL A 60 6.49 8.12 21.67
CA VAL A 60 5.57 8.53 22.74
C VAL A 60 5.47 7.46 23.83
N TYR A 61 5.45 6.18 23.46
CA TYR A 61 5.44 5.10 24.44
C TYR A 61 6.71 5.05 25.29
N SER A 62 7.87 5.24 24.68
CA SER A 62 9.14 5.25 25.43
C SER A 62 9.24 6.39 26.45
N LEU A 63 8.62 7.54 26.12
CA LEU A 63 8.65 8.72 26.98
C LEU A 63 7.55 8.72 28.05
N THR A 64 6.37 8.25 27.73
CA THR A 64 5.18 8.38 28.60
C THR A 64 4.78 7.10 29.30
N GLN A 65 5.21 5.94 28.81
CA GLN A 65 4.77 4.59 29.22
C GLN A 65 3.23 4.45 29.26
N SER A 66 2.54 5.34 28.56
CA SER A 66 1.07 5.39 28.50
C SER A 66 0.58 4.89 27.17
N LEU A 67 -0.18 3.79 27.17
CA LEU A 67 -0.76 3.21 25.95
C LEU A 67 -1.68 4.20 25.23
N LEU A 68 -2.48 4.95 25.99
CA LEU A 68 -3.44 5.90 25.43
C LEU A 68 -2.76 6.99 24.58
N TRP A 69 -1.72 7.64 25.14
CA TRP A 69 -0.98 8.67 24.43
C TRP A 69 -0.18 8.11 23.25
N SER A 70 0.34 6.91 23.40
CA SER A 70 1.10 6.22 22.35
C SER A 70 0.24 5.84 21.15
N VAL A 71 -1.03 5.49 21.38
CA VAL A 71 -2.00 5.22 20.32
C VAL A 71 -2.53 6.52 19.70
N ALA A 72 -2.72 7.57 20.48
CA ALA A 72 -3.18 8.86 19.99
C ALA A 72 -2.19 9.51 19.02
N ALA A 73 -0.89 9.34 19.24
CA ALA A 73 0.14 9.96 18.41
C ALA A 73 0.11 9.51 16.94
N PRO A 74 0.15 8.21 16.59
CA PRO A 74 0.06 7.77 15.19
C PRO A 74 -1.28 8.12 14.53
N VAL A 75 -2.38 8.15 15.29
CA VAL A 75 -3.68 8.58 14.78
C VAL A 75 -3.63 10.05 14.39
N ALA A 76 -3.09 10.92 15.24
CA ALA A 76 -2.93 12.34 14.95
C ALA A 76 -2.02 12.58 13.74
N VAL A 77 -0.90 11.87 13.65
CA VAL A 77 0.02 11.93 12.49
C VAL A 77 -0.68 11.53 11.20
N SER A 78 -1.46 10.46 11.23
CA SER A 78 -2.19 9.96 10.05
C SER A 78 -3.27 10.92 9.59
N ILE A 79 -3.98 11.55 10.52
CA ILE A 79 -4.94 12.63 10.20
C ILE A 79 -4.21 13.80 9.55
N GLY A 80 -3.04 14.19 10.06
CA GLY A 80 -2.21 15.23 9.47
C GLY A 80 -1.83 14.92 8.01
N PHE A 81 -1.48 13.68 7.70
CA PHE A 81 -1.21 13.26 6.32
C PHE A 81 -2.45 13.32 5.43
N ILE A 82 -3.61 12.89 5.92
CA ILE A 82 -4.87 12.98 5.19
C ILE A 82 -5.20 14.44 4.86
N VAL A 83 -5.12 15.32 5.85
CA VAL A 83 -5.36 16.76 5.66
C VAL A 83 -4.38 17.36 4.65
N THR A 84 -3.10 17.03 4.75
CA THR A 84 -2.07 17.48 3.81
C THR A 84 -2.37 17.04 2.39
N ARG A 85 -2.79 15.78 2.19
CA ARG A 85 -3.17 15.25 0.87
C ARG A 85 -4.42 15.92 0.32
N LEU A 86 -5.41 16.24 1.18
CA LEU A 86 -6.60 16.98 0.78
C LEU A 86 -6.25 18.38 0.27
N ILE A 87 -5.40 19.12 1.02
CA ILE A 87 -4.95 20.47 0.62
C ILE A 87 -4.18 20.42 -0.71
N GLN A 88 -3.35 19.39 -0.91
CA GLN A 88 -2.55 19.20 -2.12
C GLN A 88 -3.33 18.58 -3.28
N ARG A 89 -4.62 18.28 -3.10
CA ARG A 89 -5.46 17.59 -4.10
C ARG A 89 -4.85 16.29 -4.61
N SER A 90 -4.05 15.63 -3.79
CA SER A 90 -3.42 14.34 -4.09
C SER A 90 -4.39 13.18 -3.80
N PRO A 91 -4.22 12.00 -4.42
CA PRO A 91 -5.08 10.84 -4.15
C PRO A 91 -5.00 10.47 -2.67
N ILE A 92 -6.16 10.47 -2.00
CA ILE A 92 -6.29 10.20 -0.56
C ILE A 92 -6.42 8.72 -0.23
N GLN A 93 -6.75 7.87 -1.22
CA GLN A 93 -6.98 6.44 -1.04
C GLN A 93 -5.85 5.71 -0.28
N PRO A 94 -4.55 5.90 -0.61
CA PRO A 94 -3.47 5.24 0.14
C PRO A 94 -3.41 5.70 1.60
N ALA A 95 -3.68 6.99 1.86
CA ALA A 95 -3.69 7.52 3.22
C ALA A 95 -4.86 7.00 4.05
N LEU A 96 -6.04 6.82 3.43
CA LEU A 96 -7.20 6.23 4.10
C LEU A 96 -6.98 4.76 4.45
N VAL A 97 -6.40 3.97 3.54
CA VAL A 97 -6.05 2.57 3.81
C VAL A 97 -5.05 2.47 4.96
N GLY A 98 -4.01 3.30 4.96
CA GLY A 98 -3.04 3.39 6.06
C GLY A 98 -3.69 3.78 7.38
N PHE A 99 -4.56 4.79 7.37
CA PHE A 99 -5.31 5.23 8.55
C PHE A 99 -6.20 4.13 9.13
N LEU A 100 -6.95 3.40 8.28
CA LEU A 100 -7.76 2.27 8.72
C LEU A 100 -6.92 1.16 9.34
N GLY A 101 -5.74 0.87 8.78
CA GLY A 101 -4.78 -0.07 9.35
C GLY A 101 -4.29 0.36 10.74
N ILE A 102 -3.98 1.65 10.91
CA ILE A 102 -3.58 2.22 12.19
C ILE A 102 -4.73 2.14 13.21
N MET A 103 -5.96 2.47 12.82
CA MET A 103 -7.13 2.38 13.69
C MET A 103 -7.39 0.94 14.14
N ALA A 104 -7.27 -0.03 13.23
CA ALA A 104 -7.42 -1.45 13.58
C ALA A 104 -6.33 -1.91 14.55
N SER A 105 -5.08 -1.56 14.31
CA SER A 105 -3.94 -1.88 15.20
C SER A 105 -4.09 -1.22 16.57
N ALA A 106 -4.50 0.05 16.59
CA ALA A 106 -4.77 0.80 17.81
C ALA A 106 -5.90 0.15 18.63
N ALA A 107 -6.99 -0.25 17.97
CA ALA A 107 -8.09 -0.95 18.64
C ALA A 107 -7.63 -2.26 19.29
N VAL A 108 -6.83 -3.06 18.59
CA VAL A 108 -6.26 -4.31 19.14
C VAL A 108 -5.38 -4.02 20.36
N ALA A 109 -4.52 -3.01 20.31
CA ALA A 109 -3.66 -2.63 21.42
C ALA A 109 -4.47 -2.17 22.65
N VAL A 110 -5.45 -1.31 22.44
CA VAL A 110 -6.30 -0.78 23.54
C VAL A 110 -7.16 -1.88 24.16
N LEU A 111 -7.84 -2.71 23.35
CA LEU A 111 -8.70 -3.77 23.81
C LEU A 111 -7.93 -4.87 24.56
N SER A 112 -6.70 -5.14 24.16
CA SER A 112 -5.82 -6.12 24.83
C SER A 112 -5.08 -5.57 26.04
N GLY A 113 -5.01 -4.25 26.19
CA GLY A 113 -4.20 -3.58 27.22
C GLY A 113 -2.69 -3.76 27.02
N ARG A 114 -2.25 -4.22 25.84
CA ARG A 114 -0.86 -4.54 25.55
C ARG A 114 -0.36 -3.71 24.38
N PRO A 115 0.62 -2.82 24.60
CA PRO A 115 1.15 -1.92 23.56
C PRO A 115 1.84 -2.66 22.41
N GLU A 116 2.44 -3.83 22.68
CA GLU A 116 3.04 -4.68 21.65
C GLU A 116 2.03 -5.15 20.60
N ASN A 117 0.77 -5.27 20.97
CA ASN A 117 -0.29 -5.72 20.07
C ASN A 117 -0.64 -4.68 18.98
N ASN A 118 -0.16 -3.45 19.11
CA ASN A 118 -0.26 -2.45 18.03
C ASN A 118 0.46 -2.90 16.76
N PHE A 119 1.48 -3.74 16.86
CA PHE A 119 2.26 -4.23 15.74
C PHE A 119 1.87 -5.64 15.28
N VAL A 120 1.12 -6.37 16.10
CA VAL A 120 0.77 -7.79 15.84
C VAL A 120 -0.02 -7.94 14.55
N LEU A 121 -0.99 -7.04 14.30
CA LEU A 121 -1.78 -7.09 13.06
C LEU A 121 -0.90 -6.95 11.81
N GLY A 122 0.01 -5.97 11.81
CA GLY A 122 0.95 -5.77 10.72
C GLY A 122 1.90 -6.95 10.53
N LEU A 123 2.38 -7.53 11.63
CA LEU A 123 3.25 -8.72 11.60
C LEU A 123 2.53 -9.93 10.99
N TRP A 124 1.28 -10.18 11.37
CA TRP A 124 0.46 -11.24 10.81
C TRP A 124 0.19 -11.03 9.31
N VAL A 125 -0.20 -9.83 8.90
CA VAL A 125 -0.43 -9.51 7.48
C VAL A 125 0.84 -9.73 6.67
N ASN A 126 1.99 -9.23 7.14
CA ASN A 126 3.26 -9.43 6.46
C ASN A 126 3.69 -10.90 6.44
N GLY A 127 3.52 -11.64 7.54
CA GLY A 127 3.84 -13.07 7.64
C GLY A 127 3.00 -13.90 6.67
N ILE A 128 1.70 -13.68 6.62
CA ILE A 128 0.80 -14.36 5.68
C ILE A 128 1.15 -14.00 4.24
N SER A 129 1.39 -12.72 3.95
CA SER A 129 1.77 -12.27 2.61
C SER A 129 3.08 -12.92 2.16
N LEU A 130 4.08 -12.96 3.04
CA LEU A 130 5.35 -13.64 2.77
C LEU A 130 5.14 -15.14 2.50
N ALA A 131 4.35 -15.83 3.32
CA ALA A 131 4.06 -17.24 3.14
C ALA A 131 3.37 -17.51 1.79
N VAL A 132 2.36 -16.71 1.46
CA VAL A 132 1.63 -16.80 0.17
C VAL A 132 2.56 -16.57 -1.01
N LEU A 133 3.42 -15.55 -0.95
CA LEU A 133 4.40 -15.29 -2.01
C LEU A 133 5.43 -16.40 -2.15
N LEU A 134 5.96 -16.92 -1.04
CA LEU A 134 6.91 -18.04 -1.06
C LEU A 134 6.28 -19.31 -1.66
N VAL A 135 5.08 -19.68 -1.22
CA VAL A 135 4.36 -20.84 -1.78
C VAL A 135 4.10 -20.63 -3.28
N SER A 136 3.71 -19.46 -3.69
CA SER A 136 3.48 -19.11 -5.09
C SER A 136 4.74 -19.27 -5.95
N VAL A 137 5.89 -18.84 -5.44
CA VAL A 137 7.18 -19.00 -6.13
C VAL A 137 7.59 -20.48 -6.18
N LEU A 138 7.44 -21.21 -5.07
CA LEU A 138 7.77 -22.66 -5.01
C LEU A 138 6.91 -23.50 -5.95
N LEU A 139 5.66 -23.11 -6.16
CA LEU A 139 4.76 -23.77 -7.12
C LEU A 139 5.06 -23.38 -8.58
N GLY A 140 6.07 -22.56 -8.84
CA GLY A 140 6.44 -22.09 -10.19
C GLY A 140 5.41 -21.17 -10.84
N ARG A 141 4.45 -20.66 -10.07
CA ARG A 141 3.39 -19.74 -10.53
C ARG A 141 3.41 -18.49 -9.66
N PRO A 142 4.35 -17.55 -9.89
CA PRO A 142 4.42 -16.35 -9.08
C PRO A 142 3.12 -15.54 -9.23
N LEU A 143 2.38 -15.38 -8.12
CA LEU A 143 1.10 -14.65 -8.08
C LEU A 143 1.21 -13.25 -8.68
N ILE A 144 2.36 -12.60 -8.50
CA ILE A 144 2.64 -11.29 -9.09
C ILE A 144 2.62 -11.37 -10.63
N GLY A 145 3.21 -12.43 -11.21
CA GLY A 145 3.17 -12.66 -12.66
C GLY A 145 1.75 -12.97 -13.16
N VAL A 146 0.97 -13.76 -12.39
CA VAL A 146 -0.43 -14.07 -12.71
C VAL A 146 -1.28 -12.82 -12.72
N ILE A 147 -1.15 -11.97 -11.69
CA ILE A 147 -1.90 -10.72 -11.58
C ILE A 147 -1.46 -9.75 -12.69
N ALA A 148 -0.17 -9.63 -12.96
CA ALA A 148 0.35 -8.81 -14.04
C ALA A 148 -0.16 -9.29 -15.41
N GLY A 149 -0.13 -10.60 -15.67
CA GLY A 149 -0.66 -11.19 -16.90
C GLY A 149 -2.16 -10.96 -17.09
N LEU A 150 -2.94 -11.05 -16.00
CA LEU A 150 -4.37 -10.73 -16.04
C LEU A 150 -4.64 -9.25 -16.35
N LEU A 151 -3.80 -8.36 -15.82
CA LEU A 151 -3.94 -6.91 -16.03
C LEU A 151 -3.47 -6.47 -17.42
N THR A 152 -2.48 -7.15 -17.98
CA THR A 152 -1.92 -6.81 -19.31
C THR A 152 -2.58 -7.56 -20.46
N SER A 153 -3.47 -8.52 -20.15
CA SER A 153 -4.13 -9.40 -21.15
C SER A 153 -3.12 -10.12 -22.06
N ASP A 154 -1.91 -10.36 -21.57
CA ASP A 154 -0.85 -11.03 -22.34
C ASP A 154 -0.86 -12.53 -22.05
N PRO A 155 -1.18 -13.40 -23.06
CA PRO A 155 -1.23 -14.84 -22.87
C PRO A 155 0.15 -15.53 -22.77
N LEU A 156 1.25 -14.80 -22.89
CA LEU A 156 2.61 -15.37 -22.99
C LEU A 156 3.41 -15.34 -21.69
N TRP A 157 2.89 -14.84 -20.58
CA TRP A 157 3.58 -14.72 -19.30
C TRP A 157 3.97 -16.06 -18.62
N HIS A 158 3.51 -17.19 -19.14
CA HIS A 158 3.76 -18.53 -18.61
C HIS A 158 4.74 -19.39 -19.45
N ARG A 159 5.48 -18.76 -20.37
CA ARG A 159 6.54 -19.41 -21.13
C ARG A 159 7.93 -19.08 -20.61
#